data_d7fb2935c93f0b3d7e8dbbaf6dcdcc76
#
_entry.id   d7fb2935c93f0b3d7e8dbbaf6dcdcc76
#
_cell.length_a   1.000
_cell.length_b   1.000
_cell.length_c   1.000
_cell.angle_alpha   90.00
_cell.angle_beta   90.00
_cell.angle_gamma   90.00
#
_symmetry.space_group_name_H-M   'P 1'
#
loop_
_entity.id
_entity.type
_entity.pdbx_description
1 polymer ?
#
loop_
_entity_poly.entity_id
_entity_poly.type
_entity_poly.pdbx_seq_one_letter_code
_entity_poly.pdbx_strand_id
1 'polypeptide(L)'
;MRIASRSRIGTTDSCTHLIKRIILDIQIGYNRHSRRAPYGTPVLQGALRLGMDQPGLRYRGFRANGAHNLNQELELAMNAVPNSASTTDDFCVADLSLADWGRKEILIAETEMPGLMAVREEYAPLQPLRGARVAGSLHMTIQTAVLIETLQALGAEVRWASCNVFSTQDHAAAAIANRGIAVFAYKGETLDEYWNYAHRIFEWPNGHLANMIVDDGGDATLLLHLGSRAERDATLIAHPNHDEEASLFKAIEATLERDPHWYSSRLKAIRGVSEETTIGVKRLYQMVKNGQLAIPAINVNDSVTKSKFDNLYGCRESLVDAIKRATDVMVAGKIAVVAGYGDVGKGSAQALRALSAQVWVTEIDPICALQAAMEGYRVVTMEYAAEHADIFVTATGNCHVITLEHMQRMKNNAIVCNIGHFDNEIDCASLKQYQWENIKPQVDHIIFPNGKRIILLAEGRLVNLACGSGHPSYVMGSSFANQILAQIELYANPTKYPIGVHVLPKHLDEKVARLQLRKLSAELTVLTDRQARYIGVEQAGPYKAEQYRY
;
A
#
# COMPACT_ATOMS: atom_id res chain seq x y z
N MET A 1 -23.17 71.51 5.99
CA MET A 1 -24.01 70.45 6.57
C MET A 1 -23.27 69.14 6.46
N ARG A 2 -22.46 68.80 7.37
CA ARG A 2 -22.40 67.70 8.34
C ARG A 2 -23.10 66.41 7.85
N ILE A 3 -22.32 65.34 7.73
CA ILE A 3 -22.36 64.20 8.65
C ILE A 3 -21.09 63.35 8.42
N ALA A 4 -20.46 63.01 9.54
CA ALA A 4 -19.27 62.16 9.66
C ALA A 4 -19.63 60.68 9.59
N SER A 5 -18.76 59.85 8.99
CA SER A 5 -18.74 58.41 9.18
C SER A 5 -17.40 57.99 9.78
N ARG A 6 -17.44 57.40 10.95
CA ARG A 6 -16.30 56.80 11.66
C ARG A 6 -15.92 55.46 11.01
N SER A 7 -14.68 55.36 10.59
CA SER A 7 -14.04 54.11 10.26
C SER A 7 -13.63 53.35 11.53
N ARG A 8 -14.06 52.11 11.67
CA ARG A 8 -13.47 51.16 12.61
C ARG A 8 -12.30 50.48 11.89
N ILE A 9 -11.10 50.73 12.34
CA ILE A 9 -9.89 50.01 11.90
C ILE A 9 -9.64 48.89 12.91
N GLY A 10 -9.31 47.72 12.35
CA GLY A 10 -9.23 46.43 12.99
C GLY A 10 -8.06 46.24 13.96
N THR A 11 -8.31 45.34 14.87
CA THR A 11 -7.41 44.86 15.92
C THR A 11 -6.89 43.44 15.68
N THR A 12 -6.90 42.91 14.44
CA THR A 12 -6.49 41.55 14.12
C THR A 12 -5.07 41.39 13.58
N ASP A 13 -4.49 42.42 12.98
CA ASP A 13 -3.14 42.36 12.40
C ASP A 13 -1.98 42.39 13.40
N SER A 14 -2.19 43.02 14.56
CA SER A 14 -1.13 43.18 15.57
C SER A 14 -0.83 41.88 16.33
N CYS A 15 -1.82 41.02 16.56
CA CYS A 15 -1.64 39.72 17.22
C CYS A 15 -0.91 38.70 16.36
N THR A 16 -1.20 38.67 15.07
CA THR A 16 -0.58 37.71 14.12
C THR A 16 0.92 38.00 13.95
N HIS A 17 1.32 39.27 13.95
CA HIS A 17 2.74 39.64 13.91
C HIS A 17 3.50 39.31 15.19
N LEU A 18 2.86 39.44 16.36
CA LEU A 18 3.47 39.11 17.64
C LEU A 18 3.68 37.59 17.79
N ILE A 19 2.70 36.79 17.39
CA ILE A 19 2.80 35.33 17.44
C ILE A 19 3.88 34.81 16.48
N LYS A 20 3.98 35.32 15.25
CA LYS A 20 5.05 34.97 14.30
C LYS A 20 6.45 35.31 14.84
N ARG A 21 6.58 36.41 15.59
CA ARG A 21 7.85 36.83 16.20
C ARG A 21 8.24 35.93 17.39
N ILE A 22 7.29 35.51 18.21
CA ILE A 22 7.52 34.58 19.32
C ILE A 22 7.92 33.18 18.80
N ILE A 23 7.30 32.70 17.74
CA ILE A 23 7.66 31.41 17.12
C ILE A 23 9.06 31.48 16.51
N LEU A 24 9.42 32.58 15.87
CA LEU A 24 10.75 32.77 15.29
C LEU A 24 11.83 32.86 16.37
N ASP A 25 11.58 33.50 17.49
CA ASP A 25 12.51 33.61 18.61
C ASP A 25 12.70 32.29 19.37
N ILE A 26 11.66 31.46 19.45
CA ILE A 26 11.75 30.07 19.98
C ILE A 26 12.58 29.19 19.03
N GLN A 27 12.39 29.31 17.73
CA GLN A 27 13.14 28.54 16.72
C GLN A 27 14.61 28.95 16.65
N ILE A 28 14.92 30.25 16.83
CA ILE A 28 16.30 30.76 16.89
C ILE A 28 16.98 30.36 18.22
N GLY A 29 16.24 30.33 19.33
CA GLY A 29 16.72 29.85 20.64
C GLY A 29 17.07 28.36 20.61
N TYR A 30 16.26 27.54 19.97
CA TYR A 30 16.48 26.09 19.83
C TYR A 30 17.74 25.78 19.01
N ASN A 31 18.00 26.50 17.91
CA ASN A 31 19.16 26.32 17.06
C ASN A 31 20.48 26.83 17.66
N ARG A 32 20.47 27.65 18.69
CA ARG A 32 21.70 28.13 19.36
C ARG A 32 22.20 27.20 20.48
N HIS A 33 21.35 26.32 21.02
CA HIS A 33 21.69 25.46 22.17
C HIS A 33 22.01 24.00 21.77
N SER A 34 21.80 23.60 20.50
CA SER A 34 22.08 22.22 20.05
C SER A 34 23.54 21.92 19.69
N ARG A 35 24.46 22.86 19.88
CA ARG A 35 25.88 22.69 19.46
C ARG A 35 26.87 22.40 20.60
N ARG A 36 26.53 21.74 21.68
CA ARG A 36 27.53 21.12 22.61
C ARG A 36 26.86 20.42 23.78
N ALA A 37 26.73 19.08 23.73
CA ALA A 37 26.91 18.21 24.90
C ALA A 37 26.89 16.72 24.52
N PRO A 38 27.78 15.89 25.10
CA PRO A 38 27.77 14.45 24.90
C PRO A 38 26.76 13.75 25.83
N TYR A 39 26.40 12.56 25.44
CA TYR A 39 25.46 11.59 26.04
C TYR A 39 25.21 11.66 27.55
N GLY A 40 23.92 11.63 27.91
CA GLY A 40 23.45 11.08 29.18
C GLY A 40 22.65 12.00 30.10
N THR A 41 21.37 11.66 30.27
CA THR A 41 20.42 12.01 31.34
C THR A 41 19.50 13.23 31.22
N PRO A 42 18.31 13.21 31.88
CA PRO A 42 17.10 13.86 31.39
C PRO A 42 16.98 15.33 31.77
N VAL A 43 16.82 16.18 30.78
CA VAL A 43 16.59 17.63 30.97
C VAL A 43 15.11 17.94 30.68
N LEU A 44 14.25 17.56 31.59
CA LEU A 44 12.83 17.99 31.55
C LEU A 44 12.27 18.45 32.89
N GLN A 45 13.10 18.58 33.95
CA GLN A 45 12.70 19.14 35.24
C GLN A 45 13.36 20.47 35.63
N GLY A 46 14.22 21.03 34.78
CA GLY A 46 14.97 22.26 35.08
C GLY A 46 14.39 23.55 34.56
N ALA A 47 13.45 23.52 33.62
CA ALA A 47 12.94 24.75 32.97
C ALA A 47 11.77 25.44 33.68
N LEU A 48 11.28 24.91 34.79
CA LEU A 48 10.13 25.47 35.55
C LEU A 48 10.53 26.15 36.87
N ARG A 49 11.83 26.36 37.15
CA ARG A 49 12.30 26.96 38.43
C ARG A 49 13.16 28.23 38.31
N LEU A 50 13.12 28.95 37.21
CA LEU A 50 13.80 30.25 37.10
C LEU A 50 12.81 31.32 36.65
N GLY A 51 12.05 31.85 37.59
CA GLY A 51 11.14 32.99 37.30
C GLY A 51 10.21 33.43 38.40
N MET A 52 10.48 33.08 39.66
CA MET A 52 9.70 33.61 40.79
C MET A 52 10.64 34.14 41.87
N ASP A 53 11.10 35.37 41.71
CA ASP A 53 11.49 36.25 42.82
C ASP A 53 11.66 37.70 42.30
N GLN A 54 10.58 38.42 42.16
CA GLN A 54 10.48 39.87 42.25
C GLN A 54 9.10 40.22 42.83
N PRO A 55 8.99 40.93 43.95
CA PRO A 55 7.70 41.31 44.56
C PRO A 55 7.17 42.57 43.92
N GLY A 56 5.98 42.52 43.33
CA GLY A 56 5.27 43.75 43.00
C GLY A 56 4.32 43.82 41.82
N LEU A 57 3.96 42.73 41.15
CA LEU A 57 2.95 42.80 40.08
C LEU A 57 1.79 41.82 40.33
N ARG A 58 0.64 42.38 40.73
CA ARG A 58 -0.62 41.62 40.81
C ARG A 58 -1.13 41.34 39.41
N TYR A 59 -0.98 40.09 38.92
CA TYR A 59 -1.70 39.61 37.76
C TYR A 59 -3.11 39.19 38.14
N ARG A 60 -4.12 39.89 37.62
CA ARG A 60 -5.50 39.40 37.61
C ARG A 60 -5.57 38.15 36.70
N GLY A 61 -6.13 37.08 37.27
CA GLY A 61 -6.24 35.79 36.61
C GLY A 61 -6.94 35.86 35.24
N PHE A 62 -6.25 35.48 34.21
CA PHE A 62 -6.84 35.08 32.94
C PHE A 62 -7.34 33.63 33.10
N ARG A 63 -8.65 33.45 33.02
CA ARG A 63 -9.25 32.14 33.03
C ARG A 63 -8.85 31.39 31.76
N ALA A 64 -8.47 30.12 31.89
CA ALA A 64 -8.04 29.18 30.87
C ALA A 64 -9.17 28.73 29.91
N ASN A 65 -10.04 29.60 29.45
CA ASN A 65 -11.11 29.29 28.51
C ASN A 65 -10.74 29.60 27.04
N GLY A 66 -9.56 30.16 26.76
CA GLY A 66 -9.14 30.49 25.39
C GLY A 66 -8.39 29.38 24.65
N ALA A 67 -7.74 28.49 25.38
CA ALA A 67 -6.97 27.40 24.75
C ALA A 67 -7.85 26.25 24.22
N HIS A 68 -9.02 26.04 24.84
CA HIS A 68 -9.97 25.00 24.40
C HIS A 68 -10.71 25.42 23.12
N ASN A 69 -10.99 26.69 22.93
CA ASN A 69 -11.64 27.20 21.72
C ASN A 69 -10.68 27.25 20.52
N LEU A 70 -9.38 27.51 20.71
CA LEU A 70 -8.43 27.52 19.59
C LEU A 70 -8.18 26.12 19.01
N ASN A 71 -8.15 25.09 19.85
CA ASN A 71 -8.04 23.72 19.38
C ASN A 71 -9.32 23.25 18.67
N GLN A 72 -10.50 23.64 19.16
CA GLN A 72 -11.76 23.36 18.46
C GLN A 72 -11.91 24.12 17.14
N GLU A 73 -11.45 25.37 17.04
CA GLU A 73 -11.46 26.12 15.78
C GLU A 73 -10.42 25.61 14.78
N LEU A 74 -9.28 25.09 15.23
CA LEU A 74 -8.30 24.39 14.39
C LEU A 74 -8.81 23.01 13.92
N GLU A 75 -9.46 22.24 14.77
CA GLU A 75 -10.14 21.00 14.38
C GLU A 75 -11.30 21.26 13.43
N LEU A 76 -12.07 22.33 13.62
CA LEU A 76 -13.15 22.74 12.70
C LEU A 76 -12.62 23.27 11.36
N ALA A 77 -11.50 23.97 11.34
CA ALA A 77 -10.86 24.45 10.11
C ALA A 77 -10.17 23.34 9.31
N MET A 78 -9.64 22.32 9.99
CA MET A 78 -9.06 21.12 9.34
C MET A 78 -10.13 20.14 8.82
N ASN A 79 -11.37 20.22 9.34
CA ASN A 79 -12.50 19.40 8.94
C ASN A 79 -13.48 20.07 7.97
N ALA A 80 -13.24 21.32 7.58
CA ALA A 80 -14.09 22.03 6.63
C ALA A 80 -13.71 21.73 5.17
N VAL A 81 -13.92 20.48 4.74
CA VAL A 81 -14.21 20.18 3.34
C VAL A 81 -15.73 20.29 3.19
N PRO A 82 -16.27 21.01 2.20
CA PRO A 82 -17.71 21.19 2.08
C PRO A 82 -18.39 19.84 1.89
N ASN A 83 -19.21 19.45 2.86
CA ASN A 83 -20.14 18.33 2.78
C ASN A 83 -21.19 18.67 1.72
N SER A 84 -20.95 18.28 0.47
CA SER A 84 -22.05 18.10 -0.48
C SER A 84 -22.72 16.77 -0.11
N ALA A 85 -23.75 16.83 0.69
CA ALA A 85 -24.60 15.70 1.03
C ALA A 85 -25.18 15.09 -0.26
N SER A 86 -24.55 14.04 -0.77
CA SER A 86 -25.13 13.10 -1.71
C SER A 86 -25.81 12.01 -0.87
N THR A 87 -27.12 12.06 -0.83
CA THR A 87 -27.98 11.10 -0.11
C THR A 87 -28.21 9.85 -0.96
N THR A 88 -27.20 9.02 -1.13
CA THR A 88 -27.30 7.58 -1.41
C THR A 88 -26.00 6.95 -0.92
N ASP A 89 -26.12 5.93 -0.09
CA ASP A 89 -24.97 5.19 0.47
C ASP A 89 -24.24 4.44 -0.66
N ASP A 90 -23.33 5.14 -1.35
CA ASP A 90 -22.55 4.58 -2.46
C ASP A 90 -21.25 3.96 -1.92
N PHE A 91 -21.40 3.05 -0.96
CA PHE A 91 -20.30 2.27 -0.38
C PHE A 91 -20.81 0.90 0.11
N CYS A 92 -19.88 -0.02 0.36
CA CYS A 92 -20.12 -1.27 1.06
C CYS A 92 -18.93 -1.56 1.98
N VAL A 93 -19.15 -1.50 3.29
CA VAL A 93 -18.14 -1.73 4.33
C VAL A 93 -18.73 -2.57 5.44
N ALA A 94 -17.90 -3.28 6.21
CA ALA A 94 -18.37 -4.18 7.27
C ALA A 94 -19.16 -3.46 8.36
N ASP A 95 -18.61 -2.37 8.89
CA ASP A 95 -19.18 -1.60 10.00
C ASP A 95 -18.69 -0.14 9.98
N LEU A 96 -19.59 0.77 9.66
CA LEU A 96 -19.28 2.20 9.59
C LEU A 96 -18.91 2.80 10.96
N SER A 97 -19.32 2.18 12.08
CA SER A 97 -18.97 2.63 13.43
C SER A 97 -17.46 2.58 13.73
N LEU A 98 -16.68 1.84 12.93
CA LEU A 98 -15.23 1.75 13.02
C LEU A 98 -14.50 2.99 12.46
N ALA A 99 -15.21 3.94 11.86
CA ALA A 99 -14.63 5.09 11.16
C ALA A 99 -13.72 5.95 12.04
N ASP A 100 -14.11 6.23 13.29
CA ASP A 100 -13.30 7.03 14.21
C ASP A 100 -11.99 6.34 14.60
N TRP A 101 -12.00 5.00 14.75
CA TRP A 101 -10.78 4.24 14.96
C TRP A 101 -9.88 4.31 13.72
N GLY A 102 -10.43 4.01 12.55
CA GLY A 102 -9.70 4.11 11.28
C GLY A 102 -9.06 5.49 11.07
N ARG A 103 -9.78 6.58 11.39
CA ARG A 103 -9.24 7.94 11.28
C ARG A 103 -8.00 8.14 12.16
N LYS A 104 -8.01 7.64 13.38
CA LYS A 104 -6.86 7.77 14.30
C LYS A 104 -5.63 7.01 13.77
N GLU A 105 -5.81 5.82 13.20
CA GLU A 105 -4.71 5.06 12.61
C GLU A 105 -4.21 5.69 11.30
N ILE A 106 -5.08 6.26 10.46
CA ILE A 106 -4.69 7.03 9.27
C ILE A 106 -3.79 8.20 9.66
N LEU A 107 -4.11 8.95 10.73
CA LEU A 107 -3.26 10.04 11.22
C LEU A 107 -1.87 9.55 11.65
N ILE A 108 -1.77 8.36 12.25
CA ILE A 108 -0.46 7.76 12.56
C ILE A 108 0.28 7.41 11.27
N ALA A 109 -0.40 6.77 10.31
CA ALA A 109 0.20 6.38 9.04
C ALA A 109 0.75 7.58 8.26
N GLU A 110 0.04 8.71 8.22
CA GLU A 110 0.50 9.95 7.58
C GLU A 110 1.84 10.42 8.14
N THR A 111 2.09 10.27 9.45
CA THR A 111 3.39 10.63 10.06
C THR A 111 4.53 9.70 9.62
N GLU A 112 4.20 8.49 9.19
CA GLU A 112 5.15 7.46 8.77
C GLU A 112 5.27 7.34 7.23
N MET A 113 4.53 8.17 6.46
CA MET A 113 4.55 8.19 4.99
C MET A 113 5.09 9.52 4.42
N PRO A 114 6.31 9.96 4.81
CA PRO A 114 6.81 11.31 4.55
C PRO A 114 6.94 11.61 3.05
N GLY A 115 7.29 10.61 2.23
CA GLY A 115 7.39 10.77 0.78
C GLY A 115 6.04 11.08 0.15
N LEU A 116 5.00 10.32 0.51
CA LEU A 116 3.64 10.52 0.01
C LEU A 116 3.06 11.85 0.49
N MET A 117 3.26 12.19 1.78
CA MET A 117 2.79 13.47 2.34
C MET A 117 3.49 14.67 1.67
N ALA A 118 4.78 14.57 1.37
CA ALA A 118 5.50 15.62 0.65
C ALA A 118 5.01 15.77 -0.81
N VAL A 119 4.66 14.66 -1.48
CA VAL A 119 4.02 14.69 -2.80
C VAL A 119 2.64 15.35 -2.72
N ARG A 120 1.83 15.00 -1.70
CA ARG A 120 0.54 15.67 -1.47
C ARG A 120 0.71 17.18 -1.29
N GLU A 121 1.63 17.61 -0.43
CA GLU A 121 1.91 19.02 -0.15
C GLU A 121 2.36 19.77 -1.42
N GLU A 122 3.25 19.19 -2.21
CA GLU A 122 3.78 19.80 -3.44
C GLU A 122 2.72 19.94 -4.54
N TYR A 123 1.91 18.90 -4.76
CA TYR A 123 1.01 18.84 -5.90
C TYR A 123 -0.44 19.26 -5.61
N ALA A 124 -0.91 19.25 -4.37
CA ALA A 124 -2.28 19.63 -4.05
C ALA A 124 -2.66 21.06 -4.51
N PRO A 125 -1.81 22.09 -4.38
CA PRO A 125 -2.13 23.42 -4.90
C PRO A 125 -2.26 23.45 -6.44
N LEU A 126 -1.62 22.53 -7.15
CA LEU A 126 -1.59 22.48 -8.62
C LEU A 126 -2.79 21.71 -9.20
N GLN A 127 -3.46 20.89 -8.41
CA GLN A 127 -4.59 20.05 -8.82
C GLN A 127 -4.35 19.27 -10.12
N PRO A 128 -3.24 18.51 -10.28
CA PRO A 128 -2.85 17.89 -11.53
C PRO A 128 -3.82 16.79 -11.98
N LEU A 129 -4.63 16.25 -11.06
CA LEU A 129 -5.62 15.21 -11.32
C LEU A 129 -7.05 15.75 -11.39
N ARG A 130 -7.25 17.08 -11.53
CA ARG A 130 -8.58 17.64 -11.68
C ARG A 130 -9.30 17.04 -12.90
N GLY A 131 -10.48 16.42 -12.68
CA GLY A 131 -11.25 15.71 -13.69
C GLY A 131 -10.81 14.27 -13.93
N ALA A 132 -9.79 13.78 -13.23
CA ALA A 132 -9.49 12.35 -13.16
C ALA A 132 -10.58 11.65 -12.32
N ARG A 133 -11.09 10.55 -12.84
CA ARG A 133 -12.00 9.62 -12.14
C ARG A 133 -11.30 8.27 -12.05
N VAL A 134 -10.76 8.02 -10.85
CA VAL A 134 -9.89 6.88 -10.59
C VAL A 134 -10.71 5.71 -10.06
N ALA A 135 -10.71 4.61 -10.81
CA ALA A 135 -11.13 3.30 -10.33
C ALA A 135 -9.94 2.60 -9.69
N GLY A 136 -9.96 2.41 -8.38
CA GLY A 136 -8.89 1.76 -7.63
C GLY A 136 -9.26 0.34 -7.23
N SER A 137 -8.37 -0.61 -7.52
CA SER A 137 -8.43 -2.01 -7.10
C SER A 137 -7.10 -2.35 -6.44
N LEU A 138 -7.01 -2.08 -5.15
CA LEU A 138 -5.80 -2.29 -4.35
C LEU A 138 -6.21 -2.49 -2.89
N HIS A 139 -5.46 -3.31 -2.13
CA HIS A 139 -5.73 -3.67 -0.74
C HIS A 139 -6.24 -2.49 0.09
N MET A 140 -7.46 -2.58 0.65
CA MET A 140 -8.06 -1.49 1.42
C MET A 140 -7.51 -1.43 2.84
N THR A 141 -6.29 -0.93 2.98
CA THR A 141 -5.57 -0.77 4.24
C THR A 141 -5.56 0.69 4.73
N ILE A 142 -5.05 0.91 5.93
CA ILE A 142 -4.82 2.26 6.48
C ILE A 142 -3.91 3.08 5.55
N GLN A 143 -2.87 2.47 4.99
CA GLN A 143 -1.96 3.14 4.06
C GLN A 143 -2.66 3.51 2.75
N THR A 144 -3.53 2.63 2.26
CA THR A 144 -4.35 2.89 1.08
C THR A 144 -5.34 4.03 1.32
N ALA A 145 -5.86 4.17 2.52
CA ALA A 145 -6.68 5.33 2.88
C ALA A 145 -5.90 6.64 2.68
N VAL A 146 -4.61 6.68 3.07
CA VAL A 146 -3.74 7.86 2.84
C VAL A 146 -3.52 8.10 1.33
N LEU A 147 -3.37 7.03 0.52
CA LEU A 147 -3.29 7.13 -0.94
C LEU A 147 -4.57 7.74 -1.55
N ILE A 148 -5.74 7.21 -1.17
CA ILE A 148 -7.04 7.69 -1.64
C ILE A 148 -7.22 9.17 -1.33
N GLU A 149 -6.94 9.59 -0.10
CA GLU A 149 -7.03 10.99 0.31
C GLU A 149 -6.00 11.87 -0.40
N THR A 150 -4.85 11.32 -0.76
CA THR A 150 -3.86 12.04 -1.58
C THR A 150 -4.38 12.25 -3.00
N LEU A 151 -4.93 11.22 -3.65
CA LEU A 151 -5.56 11.35 -4.98
C LEU A 151 -6.64 12.44 -4.99
N GLN A 152 -7.51 12.45 -3.96
CA GLN A 152 -8.53 13.49 -3.82
C GLN A 152 -7.92 14.89 -3.60
N ALA A 153 -6.89 15.01 -2.75
CA ALA A 153 -6.21 16.27 -2.52
C ALA A 153 -5.59 16.84 -3.81
N LEU A 154 -5.24 15.98 -4.76
CA LEU A 154 -4.73 16.35 -6.08
C LEU A 154 -5.83 16.62 -7.11
N GLY A 155 -7.11 16.52 -6.74
CA GLY A 155 -8.27 16.86 -7.56
C GLY A 155 -8.97 15.69 -8.23
N ALA A 156 -8.60 14.44 -7.93
CA ALA A 156 -9.29 13.26 -8.46
C ALA A 156 -10.60 12.95 -7.72
N GLU A 157 -11.57 12.42 -8.44
CA GLU A 157 -12.68 11.66 -7.87
C GLU A 157 -12.24 10.18 -7.79
N VAL A 158 -12.64 9.46 -6.74
CA VAL A 158 -12.13 8.11 -6.48
C VAL A 158 -13.27 7.16 -6.14
N ARG A 159 -13.22 5.93 -6.69
CA ARG A 159 -14.02 4.77 -6.28
C ARG A 159 -13.06 3.61 -6.05
N TRP A 160 -13.25 2.86 -4.98
CA TRP A 160 -12.25 1.89 -4.53
C TRP A 160 -12.84 0.55 -4.14
N ALA A 161 -12.16 -0.55 -4.54
CA ALA A 161 -12.40 -1.90 -4.05
C ALA A 161 -11.07 -2.52 -3.59
N SER A 162 -11.12 -3.56 -2.76
CA SER A 162 -9.95 -4.35 -2.44
C SER A 162 -9.59 -5.30 -3.59
N CYS A 163 -8.30 -5.62 -3.72
CA CYS A 163 -7.81 -6.60 -4.68
C CYS A 163 -7.61 -8.01 -4.08
N ASN A 164 -8.11 -8.24 -2.85
CA ASN A 164 -8.04 -9.54 -2.19
C ASN A 164 -9.09 -9.64 -1.08
N VAL A 165 -9.79 -10.76 -1.01
CA VAL A 165 -10.92 -11.00 -0.10
C VAL A 165 -10.58 -10.94 1.39
N PHE A 166 -9.31 -11.12 1.80
CA PHE A 166 -8.89 -11.11 3.21
C PHE A 166 -8.00 -9.92 3.59
N SER A 167 -7.69 -9.01 2.67
CA SER A 167 -6.71 -7.95 2.90
C SER A 167 -7.28 -6.65 3.45
N THR A 168 -8.59 -6.46 3.41
CA THR A 168 -9.24 -5.24 3.89
C THR A 168 -9.04 -5.07 5.39
N GLN A 169 -8.74 -3.85 5.81
CA GLN A 169 -8.85 -3.39 7.19
C GLN A 169 -10.16 -2.62 7.33
N ASP A 170 -11.16 -3.22 7.98
CA ASP A 170 -12.53 -2.73 8.00
C ASP A 170 -12.66 -1.29 8.54
N HIS A 171 -11.84 -0.94 9.53
CA HIS A 171 -11.77 0.42 10.08
C HIS A 171 -11.17 1.44 9.09
N ALA A 172 -10.28 1.00 8.18
CA ALA A 172 -9.79 1.86 7.10
C ALA A 172 -10.89 2.13 6.07
N ALA A 173 -11.59 1.08 5.63
CA ALA A 173 -12.72 1.19 4.71
C ALA A 173 -13.82 2.09 5.28
N ALA A 174 -14.18 1.88 6.56
CA ALA A 174 -15.16 2.70 7.28
C ALA A 174 -14.76 4.18 7.36
N ALA A 175 -13.48 4.48 7.64
CA ALA A 175 -13.00 5.86 7.73
C ALA A 175 -13.10 6.60 6.39
N ILE A 176 -12.83 5.92 5.28
CA ILE A 176 -12.92 6.49 3.94
C ILE A 176 -14.38 6.64 3.50
N ALA A 177 -15.22 5.62 3.73
CA ALA A 177 -16.64 5.67 3.46
C ALA A 177 -17.35 6.80 4.22
N ASN A 178 -17.01 6.98 5.51
CA ASN A 178 -17.57 8.06 6.35
C ASN A 178 -17.24 9.49 5.84
N ARG A 179 -16.25 9.63 4.96
CA ARG A 179 -15.93 10.88 4.26
C ARG A 179 -16.68 11.05 2.94
N GLY A 180 -17.59 10.16 2.62
CA GLY A 180 -18.37 10.18 1.39
C GLY A 180 -17.60 9.71 0.15
N ILE A 181 -16.52 8.94 0.32
CA ILE A 181 -15.79 8.32 -0.77
C ILE A 181 -16.36 6.93 -1.00
N ALA A 182 -16.64 6.58 -2.25
CA ALA A 182 -17.18 5.29 -2.63
C ALA A 182 -16.14 4.18 -2.42
N VAL A 183 -16.34 3.34 -1.41
CA VAL A 183 -15.50 2.20 -1.06
C VAL A 183 -16.36 0.95 -0.96
N PHE A 184 -15.93 -0.12 -1.63
CA PHE A 184 -16.58 -1.41 -1.67
C PHE A 184 -15.58 -2.47 -1.24
N ALA A 185 -15.46 -2.70 0.05
CA ALA A 185 -14.51 -3.65 0.61
C ALA A 185 -14.82 -3.97 2.07
N TYR A 186 -14.74 -5.25 2.43
CA TYR A 186 -14.67 -5.70 3.82
C TYR A 186 -13.86 -6.99 3.92
N LYS A 187 -13.33 -7.28 5.10
CA LYS A 187 -12.50 -8.48 5.30
C LYS A 187 -13.36 -9.74 5.32
N GLY A 188 -13.09 -10.67 4.40
CA GLY A 188 -13.83 -11.92 4.29
C GLY A 188 -14.99 -11.86 3.31
N GLU A 189 -15.00 -10.90 2.39
CA GLU A 189 -15.93 -10.88 1.26
C GLU A 189 -15.83 -12.17 0.43
N THR A 190 -16.93 -12.62 -0.14
CA THR A 190 -16.97 -13.78 -1.02
C THR A 190 -16.40 -13.45 -2.40
N LEU A 191 -16.06 -14.46 -3.21
CA LEU A 191 -15.60 -14.23 -4.59
C LEU A 191 -16.66 -13.53 -5.46
N ASP A 192 -17.93 -13.82 -5.26
CA ASP A 192 -19.03 -13.16 -5.97
C ASP A 192 -19.14 -11.67 -5.58
N GLU A 193 -18.96 -11.33 -4.31
CA GLU A 193 -18.93 -9.95 -3.83
C GLU A 193 -17.67 -9.23 -4.33
N TYR A 194 -16.52 -9.86 -4.29
CA TYR A 194 -15.27 -9.32 -4.82
C TYR A 194 -15.41 -8.86 -6.28
N TRP A 195 -15.91 -9.73 -7.16
CA TRP A 195 -16.10 -9.36 -8.57
C TRP A 195 -17.24 -8.36 -8.77
N ASN A 196 -18.26 -8.37 -7.91
CA ASN A 196 -19.28 -7.31 -7.90
C ASN A 196 -18.67 -5.96 -7.54
N TYR A 197 -17.81 -5.90 -6.50
CA TYR A 197 -17.14 -4.67 -6.09
C TYR A 197 -16.14 -4.17 -7.14
N ALA A 198 -15.44 -5.08 -7.81
CA ALA A 198 -14.60 -4.75 -8.96
C ALA A 198 -15.41 -4.14 -10.14
N HIS A 199 -16.69 -4.48 -10.31
CA HIS A 199 -17.57 -3.79 -11.26
C HIS A 199 -18.00 -2.41 -10.74
N ARG A 200 -18.35 -2.31 -9.45
CA ARG A 200 -18.86 -1.07 -8.86
C ARG A 200 -17.87 0.10 -8.91
N ILE A 201 -16.56 -0.14 -8.92
CA ILE A 201 -15.58 0.95 -9.09
C ILE A 201 -15.67 1.60 -10.47
N PHE A 202 -16.23 0.92 -11.47
CA PHE A 202 -16.48 1.46 -12.81
C PHE A 202 -17.90 2.00 -13.01
N GLU A 203 -18.78 1.90 -12.00
CA GLU A 203 -20.14 2.43 -12.04
C GLU A 203 -20.21 3.81 -11.40
N TRP A 204 -20.15 4.85 -12.21
CA TRP A 204 -20.13 6.24 -11.76
C TRP A 204 -21.52 6.88 -11.86
N PRO A 205 -21.90 7.75 -10.92
CA PRO A 205 -23.17 8.46 -10.98
C PRO A 205 -23.24 9.40 -12.19
N ASN A 206 -24.45 9.78 -12.58
CA ASN A 206 -24.72 10.76 -13.64
C ASN A 206 -24.17 10.38 -15.02
N GLY A 207 -23.95 9.10 -15.31
CA GLY A 207 -23.42 8.64 -16.59
C GLY A 207 -21.93 8.94 -16.82
N HIS A 208 -21.22 9.35 -15.78
CA HIS A 208 -19.78 9.51 -15.86
C HIS A 208 -19.09 8.14 -15.98
N LEU A 209 -17.87 8.12 -16.50
CA LEU A 209 -17.05 6.92 -16.61
C LEU A 209 -15.70 7.16 -15.90
N ALA A 210 -15.14 6.10 -15.32
CA ALA A 210 -13.73 6.09 -14.90
C ALA A 210 -12.84 6.42 -16.10
N ASN A 211 -11.77 7.14 -15.87
CA ASN A 211 -10.79 7.44 -16.92
C ASN A 211 -9.34 7.13 -16.52
N MET A 212 -9.13 6.65 -15.29
CA MET A 212 -7.86 6.18 -14.77
C MET A 212 -8.08 4.91 -13.93
N ILE A 213 -7.08 4.04 -13.89
CA ILE A 213 -7.07 2.85 -13.03
C ILE A 213 -5.80 2.88 -12.16
N VAL A 214 -5.98 2.57 -10.87
CA VAL A 214 -4.91 2.11 -9.96
C VAL A 214 -5.19 0.65 -9.70
N ASP A 215 -4.27 -0.25 -10.06
CA ASP A 215 -4.48 -1.70 -9.98
C ASP A 215 -3.36 -2.37 -9.19
N ASP A 216 -3.70 -3.49 -8.57
CA ASP A 216 -2.78 -4.34 -7.81
C ASP A 216 -3.14 -5.82 -8.06
N GLY A 217 -2.36 -6.46 -8.92
CA GLY A 217 -2.62 -7.81 -9.44
C GLY A 217 -3.27 -7.81 -10.83
N GLY A 218 -3.71 -6.65 -11.31
CA GLY A 218 -4.25 -6.47 -12.65
C GLY A 218 -5.69 -6.95 -12.83
N ASP A 219 -6.46 -7.15 -11.75
CA ASP A 219 -7.82 -7.70 -11.85
C ASP A 219 -8.84 -6.70 -12.41
N ALA A 220 -8.76 -5.43 -12.04
CA ALA A 220 -9.61 -4.39 -12.63
C ALA A 220 -9.32 -4.20 -14.12
N THR A 221 -8.05 -4.26 -14.50
CA THR A 221 -7.60 -4.21 -15.89
C THR A 221 -8.05 -5.44 -16.66
N LEU A 222 -7.88 -6.64 -16.09
CA LEU A 222 -8.34 -7.90 -16.68
C LEU A 222 -9.85 -7.89 -16.93
N LEU A 223 -10.63 -7.46 -15.93
CA LEU A 223 -12.09 -7.39 -15.99
C LEU A 223 -12.56 -6.60 -17.23
N LEU A 224 -12.04 -5.38 -17.43
CA LEU A 224 -12.42 -4.56 -18.58
C LEU A 224 -11.99 -5.17 -19.91
N HIS A 225 -10.78 -5.71 -19.99
CA HIS A 225 -10.25 -6.28 -21.23
C HIS A 225 -10.92 -7.61 -21.60
N LEU A 226 -11.09 -8.51 -20.61
CA LEU A 226 -11.76 -9.80 -20.85
C LEU A 226 -13.23 -9.58 -21.19
N GLY A 227 -13.94 -8.75 -20.42
CA GLY A 227 -15.34 -8.43 -20.68
C GLY A 227 -15.53 -7.78 -22.06
N SER A 228 -14.67 -6.82 -22.45
CA SER A 228 -14.74 -6.21 -23.78
C SER A 228 -14.46 -7.18 -24.94
N ARG A 229 -13.70 -8.24 -24.68
CA ARG A 229 -13.51 -9.34 -25.65
C ARG A 229 -14.69 -10.29 -25.66
N ALA A 230 -15.25 -10.60 -24.49
CA ALA A 230 -16.42 -11.46 -24.33
C ALA A 230 -17.68 -10.87 -24.99
N GLU A 231 -17.81 -9.53 -25.10
CA GLU A 231 -18.85 -8.86 -25.91
C GLU A 231 -18.89 -9.33 -27.36
N ARG A 232 -17.76 -9.80 -27.90
CA ARG A 232 -17.60 -10.25 -29.28
C ARG A 232 -17.49 -11.77 -29.42
N ASP A 233 -17.02 -12.43 -28.37
CA ASP A 233 -16.77 -13.87 -28.33
C ASP A 233 -17.01 -14.41 -26.92
N ALA A 234 -18.26 -14.83 -26.66
CA ALA A 234 -18.68 -15.38 -25.38
C ALA A 234 -17.98 -16.70 -25.02
N THR A 235 -17.33 -17.38 -25.97
CA THR A 235 -16.61 -18.64 -25.68
C THR A 235 -15.40 -18.42 -24.76
N LEU A 236 -14.90 -17.17 -24.67
CA LEU A 236 -13.79 -16.80 -23.79
C LEU A 236 -14.10 -16.95 -22.29
N ILE A 237 -15.39 -16.96 -21.93
CA ILE A 237 -15.87 -17.07 -20.55
C ILE A 237 -16.73 -18.35 -20.33
N ALA A 238 -16.69 -19.33 -21.24
CA ALA A 238 -17.52 -20.52 -21.17
C ALA A 238 -16.99 -21.64 -20.25
N HIS A 239 -15.66 -21.69 -20.04
CA HIS A 239 -15.01 -22.81 -19.35
C HIS A 239 -14.00 -22.30 -18.32
N PRO A 240 -14.42 -22.05 -17.06
CA PRO A 240 -13.50 -21.64 -16.00
C PRO A 240 -12.61 -22.82 -15.57
N ASN A 241 -11.37 -22.52 -15.21
CA ASN A 241 -10.38 -23.51 -14.73
C ASN A 241 -10.40 -23.68 -13.21
N HIS A 242 -10.91 -22.69 -12.46
CA HIS A 242 -10.96 -22.67 -11.00
C HIS A 242 -12.10 -21.77 -10.51
N ASP A 243 -12.38 -21.82 -9.19
CA ASP A 243 -13.53 -21.17 -8.56
C ASP A 243 -13.53 -19.63 -8.79
N GLU A 244 -12.36 -18.99 -8.77
CA GLU A 244 -12.23 -17.56 -8.99
C GLU A 244 -12.58 -17.15 -10.43
N GLU A 245 -12.11 -17.89 -11.44
CA GLU A 245 -12.53 -17.69 -12.83
C GLU A 245 -14.03 -17.94 -13.03
N ALA A 246 -14.59 -18.95 -12.33
CA ALA A 246 -16.01 -19.23 -12.40
C ALA A 246 -16.86 -18.03 -11.90
N SER A 247 -16.48 -17.43 -10.80
CA SER A 247 -17.13 -16.25 -10.25
C SER A 247 -16.97 -15.01 -11.15
N LEU A 248 -15.75 -14.79 -11.70
CA LEU A 248 -15.49 -13.74 -12.68
C LEU A 248 -16.37 -13.89 -13.93
N PHE A 249 -16.40 -15.10 -14.52
CA PHE A 249 -17.15 -15.35 -15.77
C PHE A 249 -18.64 -15.15 -15.56
N LYS A 250 -19.19 -15.65 -14.44
CA LYS A 250 -20.58 -15.41 -14.03
C LYS A 250 -20.91 -13.92 -13.90
N ALA A 251 -20.01 -13.13 -13.29
CA ALA A 251 -20.19 -11.69 -13.14
C ALA A 251 -20.15 -10.96 -14.48
N ILE A 252 -19.24 -11.37 -15.40
CA ILE A 252 -19.18 -10.82 -16.76
C ILE A 252 -20.46 -11.16 -17.52
N GLU A 253 -20.93 -12.40 -17.50
CA GLU A 253 -22.14 -12.86 -18.19
C GLU A 253 -23.36 -12.06 -17.72
N ALA A 254 -23.58 -11.97 -16.41
CA ALA A 254 -24.68 -11.19 -15.83
C ALA A 254 -24.64 -9.69 -16.20
N THR A 255 -23.46 -9.14 -16.39
CA THR A 255 -23.29 -7.75 -16.82
C THR A 255 -23.59 -7.57 -18.30
N LEU A 256 -23.16 -8.50 -19.17
CA LEU A 256 -23.43 -8.49 -20.61
C LEU A 256 -24.93 -8.68 -20.92
N GLU A 257 -25.66 -9.45 -20.11
CA GLU A 257 -27.11 -9.57 -20.23
C GLU A 257 -27.85 -8.23 -20.01
N ARG A 258 -27.33 -7.38 -19.11
CA ARG A 258 -27.91 -6.06 -18.79
C ARG A 258 -27.49 -4.97 -19.78
N ASP A 259 -26.23 -4.96 -20.18
CA ASP A 259 -25.63 -3.98 -21.08
C ASP A 259 -24.55 -4.65 -21.95
N PRO A 260 -24.88 -5.03 -23.21
CA PRO A 260 -23.96 -5.74 -24.12
C PRO A 260 -22.68 -4.96 -24.49
N HIS A 261 -22.60 -3.66 -24.15
CA HIS A 261 -21.46 -2.80 -24.44
C HIS A 261 -20.82 -2.19 -23.18
N TRP A 262 -21.12 -2.75 -22.03
CA TRP A 262 -20.69 -2.21 -20.73
C TRP A 262 -19.16 -2.09 -20.61
N TYR A 263 -18.43 -3.12 -21.02
CA TYR A 263 -16.95 -3.17 -20.88
C TYR A 263 -16.25 -2.34 -21.92
N SER A 264 -16.60 -2.46 -23.20
CA SER A 264 -15.95 -1.72 -24.28
C SER A 264 -16.15 -0.22 -24.16
N SER A 265 -17.32 0.23 -23.69
CA SER A 265 -17.61 1.64 -23.45
C SER A 265 -16.69 2.23 -22.36
N ARG A 266 -16.48 1.47 -21.27
CA ARG A 266 -15.64 1.87 -20.15
C ARG A 266 -14.16 1.80 -20.51
N LEU A 267 -13.72 0.70 -21.11
CA LEU A 267 -12.32 0.52 -21.54
C LEU A 267 -11.87 1.65 -22.47
N LYS A 268 -12.74 2.11 -23.37
CA LYS A 268 -12.47 3.24 -24.27
C LYS A 268 -12.26 4.57 -23.54
N ALA A 269 -12.85 4.74 -22.35
CA ALA A 269 -12.74 5.95 -21.54
C ALA A 269 -11.43 6.00 -20.73
N ILE A 270 -10.80 4.85 -20.48
CA ILE A 270 -9.58 4.74 -19.68
C ILE A 270 -8.39 5.33 -20.44
N ARG A 271 -7.68 6.25 -19.82
CA ARG A 271 -6.44 6.87 -20.33
C ARG A 271 -5.19 6.09 -19.97
N GLY A 272 -5.23 5.30 -18.89
CA GLY A 272 -4.11 4.48 -18.47
C GLY A 272 -4.33 3.82 -17.11
N VAL A 273 -3.44 2.87 -16.81
CA VAL A 273 -3.39 2.14 -15.53
C VAL A 273 -1.99 2.24 -14.92
N SER A 274 -1.91 2.37 -13.61
CA SER A 274 -0.68 2.13 -12.85
C SER A 274 -0.82 0.85 -12.03
N GLU A 275 0.15 -0.06 -12.19
CA GLU A 275 0.14 -1.41 -11.62
C GLU A 275 1.16 -1.54 -10.49
N GLU A 276 0.70 -2.01 -9.33
CA GLU A 276 1.46 -2.09 -8.09
C GLU A 276 2.36 -3.33 -7.99
N THR A 277 1.91 -4.50 -8.48
CA THR A 277 2.55 -5.76 -8.11
C THR A 277 3.14 -6.54 -9.29
N THR A 278 4.14 -7.37 -9.00
CA THR A 278 4.88 -8.18 -9.99
C THR A 278 3.96 -9.03 -10.88
N ILE A 279 2.90 -9.60 -10.31
CA ILE A 279 2.01 -10.49 -11.06
C ILE A 279 1.11 -9.71 -12.01
N GLY A 280 0.56 -8.57 -11.57
CA GLY A 280 -0.19 -7.67 -12.46
C GLY A 280 0.68 -7.17 -13.61
N VAL A 281 1.94 -6.81 -13.33
CA VAL A 281 2.91 -6.44 -14.36
C VAL A 281 3.16 -7.60 -15.36
N LYS A 282 3.30 -8.85 -14.89
CA LYS A 282 3.42 -10.02 -15.78
C LYS A 282 2.18 -10.17 -16.67
N ARG A 283 0.97 -10.00 -16.12
CA ARG A 283 -0.28 -9.99 -16.90
C ARG A 283 -0.28 -8.91 -17.98
N LEU A 284 0.10 -7.69 -17.64
CA LEU A 284 0.20 -6.58 -18.60
C LEU A 284 1.18 -6.91 -19.75
N TYR A 285 2.37 -7.41 -19.45
CA TYR A 285 3.32 -7.85 -20.49
C TYR A 285 2.77 -9.00 -21.34
N GLN A 286 2.05 -9.94 -20.74
CA GLN A 286 1.40 -11.02 -21.48
C GLN A 286 0.30 -10.47 -22.41
N MET A 287 -0.48 -9.50 -21.94
CA MET A 287 -1.49 -8.83 -22.77
C MET A 287 -0.85 -8.06 -23.94
N VAL A 288 0.30 -7.40 -23.72
CA VAL A 288 1.07 -6.75 -24.81
C VAL A 288 1.52 -7.81 -25.83
N LYS A 289 2.13 -8.91 -25.36
CA LYS A 289 2.63 -9.98 -26.22
C LYS A 289 1.52 -10.59 -27.09
N ASN A 290 0.31 -10.67 -26.55
CA ASN A 290 -0.85 -11.23 -27.23
C ASN A 290 -1.63 -10.17 -28.06
N GLY A 291 -1.18 -8.90 -28.10
CA GLY A 291 -1.90 -7.81 -28.76
C GLY A 291 -3.27 -7.50 -28.15
N GLN A 292 -3.41 -7.73 -26.85
CA GLN A 292 -4.68 -7.61 -26.12
C GLN A 292 -4.75 -6.35 -25.23
N LEU A 293 -3.62 -5.75 -24.87
CA LEU A 293 -3.61 -4.51 -24.08
C LEU A 293 -4.12 -3.34 -24.94
N ALA A 294 -5.15 -2.65 -24.45
CA ALA A 294 -5.81 -1.56 -25.17
C ALA A 294 -5.50 -0.15 -24.62
N ILE A 295 -4.78 -0.06 -23.52
CA ILE A 295 -4.47 1.18 -22.79
C ILE A 295 -2.99 1.24 -22.42
N PRO A 296 -2.41 2.43 -22.23
CA PRO A 296 -1.06 2.55 -21.67
C PRO A 296 -1.05 2.13 -20.20
N ALA A 297 0.05 1.49 -19.78
CA ALA A 297 0.26 1.06 -18.41
C ALA A 297 1.61 1.56 -17.89
N ILE A 298 1.65 2.04 -16.63
CA ILE A 298 2.90 2.26 -15.91
C ILE A 298 3.08 1.14 -14.89
N ASN A 299 4.19 0.43 -15.03
CA ASN A 299 4.68 -0.57 -14.09
C ASN A 299 5.35 0.15 -12.91
N VAL A 300 4.60 0.33 -11.83
CA VAL A 300 5.11 0.93 -10.58
C VAL A 300 5.97 -0.07 -9.80
N ASN A 301 5.67 -1.38 -9.90
CA ASN A 301 6.44 -2.41 -9.21
C ASN A 301 7.94 -2.33 -9.49
N ASP A 302 8.34 -2.02 -10.73
CA ASP A 302 9.75 -2.00 -11.12
C ASP A 302 10.44 -0.63 -10.89
N SER A 303 9.75 0.36 -10.33
CA SER A 303 10.40 1.50 -9.70
C SER A 303 11.30 0.99 -8.58
N VAL A 304 12.55 1.45 -8.52
CA VAL A 304 13.52 0.92 -7.54
C VAL A 304 13.08 1.23 -6.12
N THR A 305 12.52 2.42 -5.90
CA THR A 305 11.96 2.82 -4.59
C THR A 305 10.67 2.08 -4.23
N LYS A 306 10.12 1.26 -5.13
CA LYS A 306 9.06 0.29 -4.83
C LYS A 306 9.65 -1.11 -4.64
N SER A 307 10.20 -1.75 -5.66
CA SER A 307 10.60 -3.16 -5.61
C SER A 307 11.68 -3.47 -4.57
N LYS A 308 12.68 -2.59 -4.43
CA LYS A 308 13.79 -2.78 -3.49
C LYS A 308 13.47 -2.33 -2.06
N PHE A 309 12.30 -1.75 -1.84
CA PHE A 309 11.83 -1.29 -0.53
C PHE A 309 10.60 -2.06 -0.08
N ASP A 310 9.49 -1.94 -0.77
CA ASP A 310 8.23 -2.62 -0.46
C ASP A 310 8.39 -4.14 -0.49
N ASN A 311 8.76 -4.71 -1.64
CA ASN A 311 8.86 -6.17 -1.78
C ASN A 311 9.93 -6.76 -0.84
N LEU A 312 11.02 -6.04 -0.56
CA LEU A 312 12.09 -6.50 0.31
C LEU A 312 11.81 -6.20 1.79
N TYR A 313 11.79 -4.91 2.15
CA TYR A 313 11.65 -4.49 3.55
C TYR A 313 10.24 -4.66 4.07
N GLY A 314 9.22 -4.46 3.24
CA GLY A 314 7.82 -4.71 3.61
C GLY A 314 7.59 -6.17 4.00
N CYS A 315 8.06 -7.12 3.19
CA CYS A 315 7.94 -8.54 3.51
C CYS A 315 8.83 -8.95 4.69
N ARG A 316 9.99 -8.29 4.88
CA ARG A 316 10.86 -8.54 6.05
C ARG A 316 10.16 -8.22 7.36
N GLU A 317 9.39 -7.14 7.41
CA GLU A 317 8.62 -6.77 8.61
C GLU A 317 7.33 -7.62 8.74
N SER A 318 6.55 -7.71 7.68
CA SER A 318 5.17 -8.20 7.73
C SER A 318 5.05 -9.73 7.81
N LEU A 319 5.99 -10.51 7.25
CA LEU A 319 5.94 -11.98 7.30
C LEU A 319 5.99 -12.49 8.74
N VAL A 320 6.99 -12.08 9.48
CA VAL A 320 7.20 -12.56 10.85
C VAL A 320 6.14 -12.03 11.80
N ASP A 321 5.63 -10.81 11.57
CA ASP A 321 4.48 -10.27 12.30
C ASP A 321 3.25 -11.18 12.12
N ALA A 322 2.91 -11.54 10.88
CA ALA A 322 1.77 -12.39 10.57
C ALA A 322 1.91 -13.80 11.17
N ILE A 323 3.07 -14.46 11.00
CA ILE A 323 3.30 -15.79 11.57
C ILE A 323 3.15 -15.77 13.10
N LYS A 324 3.68 -14.76 13.77
CA LYS A 324 3.60 -14.64 15.23
C LYS A 324 2.18 -14.34 15.71
N ARG A 325 1.45 -13.46 15.06
CA ARG A 325 0.02 -13.19 15.36
C ARG A 325 -0.85 -14.42 15.13
N ALA A 326 -0.61 -15.13 14.01
CA ALA A 326 -1.37 -16.31 13.67
C ALA A 326 -1.16 -17.46 14.66
N THR A 327 0.07 -17.72 15.09
CA THR A 327 0.45 -18.99 15.74
C THR A 327 1.05 -18.83 17.14
N ASP A 328 1.49 -17.63 17.51
CA ASP A 328 2.24 -17.37 18.76
C ASP A 328 3.47 -18.27 18.94
N VAL A 329 4.02 -18.84 17.88
CA VAL A 329 5.16 -19.75 17.94
C VAL A 329 6.48 -19.00 18.11
N MET A 330 7.40 -19.62 18.84
CA MET A 330 8.79 -19.16 18.86
C MET A 330 9.47 -19.59 17.56
N VAL A 331 9.99 -18.63 16.81
CA VAL A 331 10.68 -18.84 15.51
C VAL A 331 12.11 -19.35 15.73
N ALA A 332 12.77 -18.90 16.79
CA ALA A 332 14.14 -19.29 17.12
C ALA A 332 14.30 -20.81 17.22
N GLY A 333 15.38 -21.32 16.61
CA GLY A 333 15.72 -22.75 16.61
C GLY A 333 14.93 -23.61 15.62
N LYS A 334 13.89 -23.08 14.98
CA LYS A 334 13.14 -23.78 13.93
C LYS A 334 13.88 -23.76 12.59
N ILE A 335 13.65 -24.78 11.79
CA ILE A 335 14.03 -24.78 10.38
C ILE A 335 12.89 -24.12 9.59
N ALA A 336 13.19 -23.00 8.95
CA ALA A 336 12.24 -22.29 8.09
C ALA A 336 12.70 -22.34 6.63
N VAL A 337 11.79 -22.72 5.74
CA VAL A 337 12.04 -22.78 4.29
C VAL A 337 11.35 -21.60 3.64
N VAL A 338 12.10 -20.88 2.80
CA VAL A 338 11.57 -19.83 1.92
C VAL A 338 11.71 -20.33 0.48
N ALA A 339 10.59 -20.54 -0.18
CA ALA A 339 10.54 -20.89 -1.59
C ALA A 339 10.55 -19.63 -2.44
N GLY A 340 11.62 -19.44 -3.22
CA GLY A 340 11.92 -18.23 -3.98
C GLY A 340 12.89 -17.30 -3.26
N TYR A 341 13.86 -16.74 -4.01
CA TYR A 341 14.86 -15.79 -3.49
C TYR A 341 14.96 -14.51 -4.32
N GLY A 342 13.80 -14.05 -4.83
CA GLY A 342 13.58 -12.69 -5.32
C GLY A 342 13.52 -11.68 -4.17
N ASP A 343 13.07 -10.45 -4.41
CA ASP A 343 13.03 -9.41 -3.37
C ASP A 343 12.19 -9.82 -2.15
N VAL A 344 11.01 -10.40 -2.38
CA VAL A 344 10.12 -10.94 -1.32
C VAL A 344 10.80 -12.04 -0.52
N GLY A 345 11.39 -13.03 -1.22
CA GLY A 345 12.08 -14.14 -0.58
C GLY A 345 13.32 -13.70 0.23
N LYS A 346 14.09 -12.73 -0.28
CA LYS A 346 15.23 -12.14 0.43
C LYS A 346 14.81 -11.48 1.74
N GLY A 347 13.78 -10.64 1.70
CA GLY A 347 13.24 -10.00 2.90
C GLY A 347 12.75 -11.03 3.92
N SER A 348 11.97 -12.01 3.47
CA SER A 348 11.44 -13.10 4.28
C SER A 348 12.54 -13.93 4.95
N ALA A 349 13.55 -14.34 4.19
CA ALA A 349 14.69 -15.11 4.70
C ALA A 349 15.51 -14.32 5.74
N GLN A 350 15.75 -13.03 5.48
CA GLN A 350 16.45 -12.14 6.42
C GLN A 350 15.71 -12.00 7.74
N ALA A 351 14.38 -11.80 7.71
CA ALA A 351 13.56 -11.67 8.91
C ALA A 351 13.57 -12.94 9.77
N LEU A 352 13.36 -14.11 9.16
CA LEU A 352 13.39 -15.40 9.85
C LEU A 352 14.77 -15.67 10.46
N ARG A 353 15.86 -15.38 9.74
CA ARG A 353 17.23 -15.50 10.26
C ARG A 353 17.49 -14.53 11.40
N ALA A 354 17.00 -13.30 11.34
CA ALA A 354 17.13 -12.32 12.42
C ALA A 354 16.44 -12.78 13.70
N LEU A 355 15.37 -13.58 13.60
CA LEU A 355 14.72 -14.24 14.72
C LEU A 355 15.37 -15.59 15.11
N SER A 356 16.59 -15.86 14.62
CA SER A 356 17.38 -17.07 14.92
C SER A 356 16.78 -18.38 14.40
N ALA A 357 16.02 -18.35 13.31
CA ALA A 357 15.67 -19.56 12.57
C ALA A 357 16.87 -20.06 11.76
N GLN A 358 16.92 -21.38 11.51
CA GLN A 358 17.77 -21.98 10.52
C GLN A 358 17.05 -21.89 9.16
N VAL A 359 17.41 -20.87 8.36
CA VAL A 359 16.72 -20.60 7.11
C VAL A 359 17.32 -21.38 5.97
N TRP A 360 16.47 -22.11 5.24
CA TRP A 360 16.75 -22.78 3.98
C TRP A 360 15.99 -22.09 2.85
N VAL A 361 16.52 -22.18 1.65
CA VAL A 361 15.93 -21.57 0.45
C VAL A 361 15.72 -22.65 -0.61
N THR A 362 14.58 -22.61 -1.30
CA THR A 362 14.39 -23.32 -2.56
C THR A 362 14.32 -22.32 -3.70
N GLU A 363 15.02 -22.57 -4.81
CA GLU A 363 15.11 -21.62 -5.91
C GLU A 363 15.38 -22.33 -7.24
N ILE A 364 14.79 -21.81 -8.32
CA ILE A 364 14.97 -22.33 -9.69
C ILE A 364 15.97 -21.51 -10.50
N ASP A 365 16.10 -20.20 -10.18
CA ASP A 365 17.07 -19.31 -10.83
C ASP A 365 18.46 -19.53 -10.23
N PRO A 366 19.44 -19.99 -11.03
CA PRO A 366 20.79 -20.25 -10.53
C PRO A 366 21.50 -19.02 -9.99
N ILE A 367 21.15 -17.80 -10.45
CA ILE A 367 21.73 -16.55 -9.95
C ILE A 367 21.18 -16.25 -8.55
N CYS A 368 19.87 -16.34 -8.36
CA CYS A 368 19.23 -16.16 -7.07
C CYS A 368 19.67 -17.25 -6.06
N ALA A 369 19.78 -18.51 -6.50
CA ALA A 369 20.28 -19.61 -5.69
C ALA A 369 21.74 -19.37 -5.24
N LEU A 370 22.60 -18.88 -6.15
CA LEU A 370 23.98 -18.53 -5.83
C LEU A 370 24.04 -17.37 -4.82
N GLN A 371 23.22 -16.34 -4.99
CA GLN A 371 23.12 -15.25 -4.02
C GLN A 371 22.72 -15.76 -2.63
N ALA A 372 21.70 -16.63 -2.55
CA ALA A 372 21.28 -17.22 -1.28
C ALA A 372 22.42 -18.01 -0.61
N ALA A 373 23.15 -18.82 -1.39
CA ALA A 373 24.29 -19.59 -0.88
C ALA A 373 25.44 -18.69 -0.40
N MET A 374 25.75 -17.60 -1.12
CA MET A 374 26.77 -16.63 -0.74
C MET A 374 26.41 -15.85 0.52
N GLU A 375 25.12 -15.63 0.78
CA GLU A 375 24.63 -15.06 2.03
C GLU A 375 24.54 -16.07 3.19
N GLY A 376 24.95 -17.32 2.97
CA GLY A 376 25.05 -18.37 3.99
C GLY A 376 23.75 -19.13 4.24
N TYR A 377 22.75 -19.03 3.35
CA TYR A 377 21.59 -19.90 3.38
C TYR A 377 21.87 -21.25 2.75
N ARG A 378 21.28 -22.29 3.31
CA ARG A 378 21.30 -23.61 2.69
C ARG A 378 20.27 -23.65 1.57
N VAL A 379 20.72 -23.88 0.34
CA VAL A 379 19.83 -24.07 -0.82
C VAL A 379 19.51 -25.55 -0.94
N VAL A 380 18.22 -25.90 -1.00
CA VAL A 380 17.70 -27.28 -1.02
C VAL A 380 16.53 -27.39 -2.00
N THR A 381 16.07 -28.61 -2.28
CA THR A 381 14.79 -28.83 -2.98
C THR A 381 13.62 -28.88 -2.01
N MET A 382 12.39 -28.67 -2.49
CA MET A 382 11.19 -28.75 -1.65
C MET A 382 10.96 -30.16 -1.10
N GLU A 383 11.26 -31.21 -1.89
CA GLU A 383 11.15 -32.59 -1.47
C GLU A 383 12.03 -32.90 -0.25
N TYR A 384 13.27 -32.38 -0.24
CA TYR A 384 14.15 -32.51 0.90
C TYR A 384 13.65 -31.67 2.09
N ALA A 385 13.22 -30.45 1.83
CA ALA A 385 12.76 -29.54 2.87
C ALA A 385 11.51 -30.06 3.60
N ALA A 386 10.58 -30.68 2.87
CA ALA A 386 9.31 -31.18 3.39
C ALA A 386 9.47 -32.09 4.62
N GLU A 387 10.48 -32.96 4.64
CA GLU A 387 10.71 -33.89 5.76
C GLU A 387 11.39 -33.23 6.99
N HIS A 388 11.99 -32.05 6.81
CA HIS A 388 12.94 -31.51 7.81
C HIS A 388 12.52 -30.18 8.40
N ALA A 389 11.70 -29.38 7.70
CA ALA A 389 11.39 -28.03 8.12
C ALA A 389 10.15 -27.96 9.04
N ASP A 390 10.05 -26.86 9.77
CA ASP A 390 8.98 -26.55 10.69
C ASP A 390 8.06 -25.44 10.17
N ILE A 391 8.61 -24.53 9.33
CA ILE A 391 7.89 -23.40 8.74
C ILE A 391 8.18 -23.39 7.24
N PHE A 392 7.14 -23.24 6.44
CA PHE A 392 7.21 -23.15 4.99
C PHE A 392 6.56 -21.85 4.52
N VAL A 393 7.30 -21.07 3.74
CA VAL A 393 6.87 -19.79 3.19
C VAL A 393 7.07 -19.82 1.69
N THR A 394 6.01 -19.61 0.90
CA THR A 394 6.12 -19.46 -0.55
C THR A 394 6.18 -17.99 -0.97
N ALA A 395 7.02 -17.66 -1.94
CA ALA A 395 7.32 -16.31 -2.40
C ALA A 395 7.78 -16.27 -3.87
N THR A 396 7.24 -17.18 -4.72
CA THR A 396 7.75 -17.40 -6.08
C THR A 396 6.93 -16.70 -7.16
N GLY A 397 5.66 -16.42 -6.88
CA GLY A 397 4.68 -15.98 -7.89
C GLY A 397 4.45 -17.03 -9.00
N ASN A 398 4.56 -18.31 -8.64
CA ASN A 398 4.31 -19.47 -9.49
C ASN A 398 3.11 -20.26 -8.94
N CYS A 399 2.87 -21.46 -9.41
CA CYS A 399 1.81 -22.34 -8.91
C CYS A 399 2.37 -23.69 -8.48
N HIS A 400 1.64 -24.39 -7.58
CA HIS A 400 1.98 -25.75 -7.10
C HIS A 400 3.43 -25.90 -6.60
N VAL A 401 3.94 -24.88 -5.92
CA VAL A 401 5.29 -24.88 -5.31
C VAL A 401 5.31 -25.84 -4.11
N ILE A 402 4.24 -25.84 -3.32
CA ILE A 402 3.98 -26.82 -2.28
C ILE A 402 2.78 -27.66 -2.70
N THR A 403 3.05 -28.92 -3.07
CA THR A 403 2.02 -29.89 -3.49
C THR A 403 1.47 -30.67 -2.32
N LEU A 404 0.37 -31.40 -2.54
CA LEU A 404 -0.18 -32.34 -1.56
C LEU A 404 0.87 -33.36 -1.07
N GLU A 405 1.72 -33.90 -1.96
CA GLU A 405 2.76 -34.86 -1.61
C GLU A 405 3.78 -34.24 -0.64
N HIS A 406 4.19 -32.99 -0.86
CA HIS A 406 5.05 -32.28 0.08
C HIS A 406 4.39 -32.15 1.44
N MET A 407 3.12 -31.71 1.51
CA MET A 407 2.38 -31.53 2.76
C MET A 407 2.17 -32.83 3.53
N GLN A 408 1.95 -33.94 2.83
CA GLN A 408 1.88 -35.28 3.43
C GLN A 408 3.20 -35.72 4.07
N ARG A 409 4.35 -35.23 3.64
CA ARG A 409 5.68 -35.55 4.17
C ARG A 409 6.14 -34.60 5.28
N MET A 410 5.49 -33.44 5.45
CA MET A 410 5.85 -32.46 6.45
C MET A 410 5.74 -33.01 7.88
N LYS A 411 6.46 -32.40 8.80
CA LYS A 411 6.35 -32.68 10.24
C LYS A 411 4.93 -32.41 10.76
N ASN A 412 4.58 -33.08 11.84
CA ASN A 412 3.34 -32.77 12.56
C ASN A 412 3.39 -31.31 13.08
N ASN A 413 2.30 -30.54 12.86
CA ASN A 413 2.18 -29.12 13.16
C ASN A 413 3.19 -28.22 12.40
N ALA A 414 3.68 -28.64 11.24
CA ALA A 414 4.40 -27.74 10.35
C ALA A 414 3.49 -26.58 9.95
N ILE A 415 4.04 -25.35 9.94
CA ILE A 415 3.33 -24.14 9.54
C ILE A 415 3.57 -23.92 8.05
N VAL A 416 2.49 -23.74 7.29
CA VAL A 416 2.51 -23.52 5.85
C VAL A 416 1.81 -22.21 5.55
N CYS A 417 2.50 -21.29 4.88
CA CYS A 417 1.96 -20.00 4.50
C CYS A 417 2.53 -19.46 3.19
N ASN A 418 1.81 -18.53 2.58
CA ASN A 418 2.20 -17.86 1.35
C ASN A 418 2.31 -16.36 1.60
N ILE A 419 3.35 -15.73 1.06
CA ILE A 419 3.51 -14.27 1.04
C ILE A 419 3.54 -13.73 -0.42
N GLY A 420 3.34 -14.61 -1.40
CA GLY A 420 3.07 -14.24 -2.79
C GLY A 420 1.64 -13.71 -2.95
N HIS A 421 1.40 -12.96 -4.02
CA HIS A 421 0.12 -12.27 -4.21
C HIS A 421 -1.08 -13.21 -4.37
N PHE A 422 -0.92 -14.31 -5.13
CA PHE A 422 -1.99 -15.29 -5.37
C PHE A 422 -1.88 -16.53 -4.50
N ASP A 423 -2.98 -17.25 -4.33
CA ASP A 423 -3.15 -18.43 -3.47
C ASP A 423 -2.75 -19.76 -4.12
N ASN A 424 -2.32 -19.75 -5.35
CA ASN A 424 -2.04 -20.97 -6.13
C ASN A 424 -0.62 -21.54 -5.94
N GLU A 425 0.23 -20.91 -5.13
CA GLU A 425 1.56 -21.45 -4.79
C GLU A 425 1.47 -22.71 -3.92
N ILE A 426 0.43 -22.80 -3.09
CA ILE A 426 0.13 -23.96 -2.24
C ILE A 426 -1.09 -24.68 -2.83
N ASP A 427 -1.00 -25.98 -3.02
CA ASP A 427 -2.11 -26.81 -3.54
C ASP A 427 -3.22 -26.99 -2.50
N CYS A 428 -3.92 -25.90 -2.17
CA CYS A 428 -5.03 -25.92 -1.23
C CYS A 428 -6.26 -26.66 -1.79
N ALA A 429 -6.42 -26.74 -3.11
CA ALA A 429 -7.52 -27.46 -3.73
C ALA A 429 -7.51 -28.95 -3.36
N SER A 430 -6.33 -29.57 -3.37
CA SER A 430 -6.17 -30.97 -2.95
C SER A 430 -6.40 -31.21 -1.46
N LEU A 431 -6.35 -30.15 -0.63
CA LEU A 431 -6.62 -30.24 0.80
C LEU A 431 -8.11 -30.31 1.13
N LYS A 432 -9.01 -29.92 0.22
CA LYS A 432 -10.47 -29.97 0.39
C LYS A 432 -11.00 -31.37 0.72
N GLN A 433 -10.27 -32.42 0.35
CA GLN A 433 -10.61 -33.80 0.68
C GLN A 433 -10.32 -34.24 2.13
N TYR A 434 -9.57 -33.42 2.89
CA TYR A 434 -9.19 -33.71 4.27
C TYR A 434 -10.08 -32.93 5.25
N GLN A 435 -9.97 -33.29 6.53
CA GLN A 435 -10.68 -32.59 7.59
C GLN A 435 -9.98 -31.26 7.89
N TRP A 436 -10.74 -30.18 7.82
CA TRP A 436 -10.32 -28.83 8.26
C TRP A 436 -10.88 -28.57 9.66
N GLU A 437 -10.02 -28.10 10.56
CA GLU A 437 -10.38 -27.65 11.89
C GLU A 437 -9.93 -26.20 12.04
N ASN A 438 -10.89 -25.26 11.98
CA ASN A 438 -10.60 -23.86 12.18
C ASN A 438 -10.25 -23.58 13.64
N ILE A 439 -9.05 -23.05 13.89
CA ILE A 439 -8.55 -22.73 15.22
C ILE A 439 -8.95 -21.31 15.61
N LYS A 440 -8.79 -20.39 14.70
CA LYS A 440 -9.22 -18.97 14.76
C LYS A 440 -9.23 -18.40 13.33
N PRO A 441 -9.78 -17.21 13.11
CA PRO A 441 -9.79 -16.62 11.78
C PRO A 441 -8.42 -16.72 11.09
N GLN A 442 -8.40 -17.26 9.86
CA GLN A 442 -7.23 -17.42 9.00
C GLN A 442 -6.16 -18.42 9.51
N VAL A 443 -6.51 -19.32 10.44
CA VAL A 443 -5.61 -20.34 10.98
C VAL A 443 -6.35 -21.67 11.06
N ASP A 444 -5.95 -22.63 10.24
CA ASP A 444 -6.61 -23.91 10.11
C ASP A 444 -5.65 -25.08 10.33
N HIS A 445 -6.10 -26.11 11.04
CA HIS A 445 -5.48 -27.42 11.01
C HIS A 445 -6.02 -28.21 9.84
N ILE A 446 -5.14 -28.76 9.01
CA ILE A 446 -5.48 -29.79 8.04
C ILE A 446 -5.10 -31.13 8.64
N ILE A 447 -6.07 -32.01 8.85
CA ILE A 447 -5.90 -33.29 9.54
C ILE A 447 -5.84 -34.42 8.51
N PHE A 448 -4.69 -35.08 8.42
CA PHE A 448 -4.49 -36.23 7.53
C PHE A 448 -5.01 -37.54 8.15
N PRO A 449 -5.30 -38.59 7.34
CA PRO A 449 -5.87 -39.85 7.83
C PRO A 449 -5.03 -40.58 8.88
N ASN A 450 -3.72 -40.34 8.91
CA ASN A 450 -2.80 -40.91 9.90
C ASN A 450 -2.76 -40.13 11.23
N GLY A 451 -3.63 -39.13 11.40
CA GLY A 451 -3.69 -38.26 12.57
C GLY A 451 -2.67 -37.12 12.60
N LYS A 452 -1.76 -37.05 11.62
CA LYS A 452 -0.84 -35.91 11.45
C LYS A 452 -1.62 -34.66 11.06
N ARG A 453 -1.13 -33.51 11.48
CA ARG A 453 -1.70 -32.20 11.16
C ARG A 453 -0.64 -31.26 10.59
N ILE A 454 -1.06 -30.34 9.76
CA ILE A 454 -0.29 -29.13 9.42
C ILE A 454 -1.13 -27.91 9.78
N ILE A 455 -0.48 -26.78 10.01
CA ILE A 455 -1.12 -25.47 10.27
C ILE A 455 -1.05 -24.69 8.97
N LEU A 456 -2.19 -24.52 8.31
CA LEU A 456 -2.31 -23.70 7.11
C LEU A 456 -2.76 -22.29 7.51
N LEU A 457 -2.04 -21.27 7.04
CA LEU A 457 -2.37 -19.88 7.32
C LEU A 457 -3.05 -19.25 6.10
N ALA A 458 -4.10 -18.47 6.36
CA ALA A 458 -4.82 -17.67 5.38
C ALA A 458 -5.33 -18.50 4.18
N GLU A 459 -5.61 -19.78 4.37
CA GLU A 459 -6.05 -20.69 3.30
C GLU A 459 -5.09 -20.70 2.08
N GLY A 460 -3.80 -20.44 2.30
CA GLY A 460 -2.79 -20.31 1.24
C GLY A 460 -2.71 -18.92 0.60
N ARG A 461 -3.55 -17.96 0.99
CA ARG A 461 -3.55 -16.58 0.51
C ARG A 461 -2.47 -15.73 1.18
N LEU A 462 -2.42 -14.43 0.89
CA LEU A 462 -1.44 -13.50 1.44
C LEU A 462 -1.46 -13.46 2.98
N VAL A 463 -0.48 -14.11 3.61
CA VAL A 463 -0.42 -14.25 5.07
C VAL A 463 -0.24 -12.93 5.80
N ASN A 464 0.56 -12.01 5.24
CA ASN A 464 0.90 -10.74 5.90
C ASN A 464 -0.28 -9.77 6.03
N LEU A 465 -1.26 -9.85 5.14
CA LEU A 465 -2.50 -9.04 5.19
C LEU A 465 -3.65 -9.79 5.85
N ALA A 466 -3.72 -11.12 5.65
CA ALA A 466 -4.79 -11.92 6.23
C ALA A 466 -4.60 -12.12 7.74
N CYS A 467 -3.39 -12.44 8.18
CA CYS A 467 -3.03 -12.71 9.57
C CYS A 467 -2.32 -11.56 10.30
N GLY A 468 -1.87 -10.53 9.58
CA GLY A 468 -1.15 -9.38 10.10
C GLY A 468 -1.75 -8.04 9.63
N SER A 469 -0.97 -6.97 9.76
CA SER A 469 -1.37 -5.61 9.36
C SER A 469 -0.83 -5.20 7.99
N GLY A 470 -0.14 -6.11 7.29
CA GLY A 470 0.50 -5.81 6.02
C GLY A 470 1.83 -5.07 6.16
N HIS A 471 2.25 -4.44 5.07
CA HIS A 471 3.52 -3.72 5.04
C HIS A 471 3.45 -2.43 5.87
N PRO A 472 4.56 -2.02 6.52
CA PRO A 472 4.60 -0.81 7.33
C PRO A 472 4.42 0.44 6.49
N SER A 473 3.81 1.46 7.10
CA SER A 473 3.46 2.73 6.43
C SER A 473 4.65 3.39 5.74
N TYR A 474 5.85 3.28 6.29
CA TYR A 474 7.04 3.91 5.72
C TYR A 474 7.36 3.40 4.30
N VAL A 475 7.36 2.07 4.07
CA VAL A 475 7.62 1.52 2.73
C VAL A 475 6.45 1.76 1.79
N MET A 476 5.21 1.67 2.28
CA MET A 476 4.02 1.99 1.48
C MET A 476 3.99 3.46 1.07
N GLY A 477 4.57 4.36 1.87
CA GLY A 477 4.77 5.76 1.50
C GLY A 477 5.64 5.94 0.24
N SER A 478 6.63 5.06 0.01
CA SER A 478 7.40 5.04 -1.24
C SER A 478 6.58 4.51 -2.41
N SER A 479 5.93 3.36 -2.23
CA SER A 479 5.11 2.72 -3.26
C SER A 479 4.01 3.66 -3.74
N PHE A 480 3.28 4.26 -2.81
CA PHE A 480 2.16 5.14 -3.13
C PHE A 480 2.59 6.52 -3.64
N ALA A 481 3.77 7.02 -3.28
CA ALA A 481 4.34 8.18 -3.95
C ALA A 481 4.61 7.88 -5.44
N ASN A 482 5.12 6.69 -5.76
CA ASN A 482 5.28 6.24 -7.16
C ASN A 482 3.92 6.10 -7.86
N GLN A 483 2.88 5.57 -7.19
CA GLN A 483 1.52 5.48 -7.74
C GLN A 483 0.96 6.86 -8.10
N ILE A 484 1.07 7.82 -7.20
CA ILE A 484 0.62 9.21 -7.46
C ILE A 484 1.35 9.81 -8.65
N LEU A 485 2.68 9.66 -8.71
CA LEU A 485 3.47 10.20 -9.82
C LEU A 485 3.12 9.50 -11.15
N ALA A 486 2.85 8.19 -11.13
CA ALA A 486 2.39 7.44 -12.30
C ALA A 486 1.01 7.92 -12.79
N GLN A 487 0.07 8.15 -11.88
CA GLN A 487 -1.24 8.70 -12.22
C GLN A 487 -1.14 10.11 -12.83
N ILE A 488 -0.28 10.97 -12.26
CA ILE A 488 -0.03 12.31 -12.81
C ILE A 488 0.59 12.21 -14.22
N GLU A 489 1.61 11.36 -14.42
CA GLU A 489 2.27 11.17 -15.71
C GLU A 489 1.32 10.68 -16.79
N LEU A 490 0.50 9.67 -16.49
CA LEU A 490 -0.49 9.14 -17.44
C LEU A 490 -1.60 10.16 -17.75
N TYR A 491 -2.11 10.85 -16.73
CA TYR A 491 -3.25 11.75 -16.89
C TYR A 491 -2.87 13.06 -17.59
N ALA A 492 -1.73 13.66 -17.20
CA ALA A 492 -1.28 14.94 -17.75
C ALA A 492 -0.58 14.82 -19.11
N ASN A 493 0.01 13.65 -19.43
CA ASN A 493 0.84 13.46 -20.61
C ASN A 493 0.34 12.32 -21.52
N PRO A 494 -0.91 12.37 -22.03
CA PRO A 494 -1.54 11.23 -22.71
C PRO A 494 -0.82 10.81 -24.02
N THR A 495 -0.01 11.69 -24.62
CA THR A 495 0.75 11.39 -25.85
C THR A 495 2.15 10.83 -25.57
N LYS A 496 2.64 10.94 -24.33
CA LYS A 496 3.98 10.48 -23.94
C LYS A 496 4.04 8.95 -23.79
N TYR A 497 2.93 8.35 -23.41
CA TYR A 497 2.83 6.93 -23.12
C TYR A 497 1.90 6.25 -24.14
N PRO A 498 2.41 5.69 -25.25
CA PRO A 498 1.60 4.89 -26.16
C PRO A 498 1.12 3.59 -25.48
N ILE A 499 0.17 2.89 -26.11
CA ILE A 499 -0.27 1.57 -25.62
C ILE A 499 0.95 0.66 -25.45
N GLY A 500 1.11 0.13 -24.25
CA GLY A 500 2.25 -0.68 -23.83
C GLY A 500 2.52 -0.53 -22.34
N VAL A 501 3.54 -1.23 -21.84
CA VAL A 501 3.98 -1.16 -20.44
C VAL A 501 5.24 -0.30 -20.34
N HIS A 502 5.17 0.73 -19.52
CA HIS A 502 6.22 1.71 -19.28
C HIS A 502 6.68 1.66 -17.83
N VAL A 503 7.85 2.18 -17.54
CA VAL A 503 8.37 2.37 -16.17
C VAL A 503 8.44 3.86 -15.89
N LEU A 504 8.27 4.26 -14.63
CA LEU A 504 8.47 5.66 -14.24
C LEU A 504 9.88 6.14 -14.58
N PRO A 505 10.03 7.37 -15.11
CA PRO A 505 11.33 7.97 -15.35
C PRO A 505 12.21 7.98 -14.10
N LYS A 506 13.51 7.70 -14.27
CA LYS A 506 14.46 7.55 -13.16
C LYS A 506 14.52 8.77 -12.24
N HIS A 507 14.37 9.97 -12.76
CA HIS A 507 14.36 11.19 -11.94
C HIS A 507 13.17 11.25 -10.97
N LEU A 508 12.03 10.63 -11.29
CA LEU A 508 10.87 10.53 -10.39
C LEU A 508 11.10 9.49 -9.30
N ASP A 509 11.70 8.35 -9.65
CA ASP A 509 12.13 7.32 -8.70
C ASP A 509 13.14 7.90 -7.67
N GLU A 510 14.17 8.66 -8.14
CA GLU A 510 15.09 9.37 -7.27
C GLU A 510 14.42 10.47 -6.44
N LYS A 511 13.39 11.15 -6.97
CA LYS A 511 12.60 12.13 -6.22
C LYS A 511 11.92 11.47 -5.01
N VAL A 512 11.28 10.31 -5.19
CA VAL A 512 10.67 9.55 -4.10
C VAL A 512 11.70 9.21 -3.02
N ALA A 513 12.88 8.71 -3.42
CA ALA A 513 13.96 8.40 -2.48
C ALA A 513 14.40 9.64 -1.66
N ARG A 514 14.57 10.79 -2.31
CA ARG A 514 14.96 12.05 -1.64
C ARG A 514 13.90 12.50 -0.63
N LEU A 515 12.62 12.34 -0.93
CA LEU A 515 11.53 12.71 -0.04
C LEU A 515 11.50 11.80 1.20
N GLN A 516 11.73 10.50 1.02
CA GLN A 516 11.79 9.52 2.12
C GLN A 516 12.99 9.75 3.05
N LEU A 517 14.15 10.11 2.52
CA LEU A 517 15.37 10.33 3.30
C LEU A 517 15.22 11.44 4.35
N ARG A 518 14.35 12.41 4.14
CA ARG A 518 14.10 13.51 5.10
C ARG A 518 13.66 12.99 6.47
N LYS A 519 12.80 11.98 6.52
CA LYS A 519 12.31 11.37 7.77
C LYS A 519 13.43 10.66 8.54
N LEU A 520 14.40 10.11 7.82
CA LEU A 520 15.54 9.38 8.41
C LEU A 520 16.67 10.30 8.83
N SER A 521 16.52 11.62 8.69
CA SER A 521 17.58 12.60 8.95
C SER A 521 18.88 12.29 8.20
N ALA A 522 18.77 11.69 7.01
CA ALA A 522 19.89 11.32 6.17
C ALA A 522 20.34 12.52 5.32
N GLU A 523 21.63 12.78 5.30
CA GLU A 523 22.26 13.85 4.51
C GLU A 523 22.97 13.24 3.31
N LEU A 524 22.59 13.67 2.10
CA LEU A 524 23.25 13.24 0.87
C LEU A 524 24.51 14.06 0.61
N THR A 525 25.59 13.38 0.21
CA THR A 525 26.75 14.05 -0.35
C THR A 525 26.41 14.70 -1.69
N VAL A 526 26.80 15.95 -1.88
CA VAL A 526 26.60 16.69 -3.12
C VAL A 526 27.85 16.57 -3.98
N LEU A 527 27.67 16.19 -5.25
CA LEU A 527 28.76 16.14 -6.22
C LEU A 527 29.31 17.54 -6.49
N THR A 528 30.62 17.67 -6.56
CA THR A 528 31.25 18.85 -7.16
C THR A 528 31.12 18.78 -8.69
N ASP A 529 31.21 19.91 -9.39
CA ASP A 529 31.19 19.95 -10.86
C ASP A 529 32.27 19.06 -11.49
N ARG A 530 33.44 18.96 -10.84
CA ARG A 530 34.54 18.08 -11.28
C ARG A 530 34.13 16.61 -11.20
N GLN A 531 33.50 16.21 -10.10
CA GLN A 531 33.01 14.82 -9.91
C GLN A 531 31.89 14.48 -10.88
N ALA A 532 30.90 15.37 -11.04
CA ALA A 532 29.80 15.19 -11.97
C ALA A 532 30.29 15.00 -13.40
N ARG A 533 31.20 15.88 -13.87
CA ARG A 533 31.84 15.74 -15.19
C ARG A 533 32.66 14.46 -15.34
N TYR A 534 33.36 14.04 -14.29
CA TYR A 534 34.20 12.83 -14.34
C TYR A 534 33.36 11.56 -14.55
N ILE A 535 32.20 11.46 -13.90
CA ILE A 535 31.30 10.28 -14.02
C ILE A 535 30.20 10.48 -15.09
N GLY A 536 30.15 11.64 -15.74
CA GLY A 536 29.24 11.89 -16.87
C GLY A 536 27.76 12.01 -16.48
N VAL A 537 27.46 12.57 -15.29
CA VAL A 537 26.09 12.81 -14.83
C VAL A 537 25.88 14.28 -14.48
N GLU A 538 24.61 14.71 -14.42
CA GLU A 538 24.27 16.01 -13.84
C GLU A 538 24.51 16.01 -12.32
N GLN A 539 24.84 17.16 -11.75
CA GLN A 539 25.09 17.29 -10.31
C GLN A 539 23.87 16.91 -9.46
N ALA A 540 22.66 17.15 -9.98
CA ALA A 540 21.40 16.84 -9.33
C ALA A 540 20.86 15.42 -9.62
N GLY A 541 21.51 14.66 -10.48
CA GLY A 541 21.05 13.36 -10.97
C GLY A 541 20.26 13.48 -12.30
N PRO A 542 19.72 12.39 -12.81
CA PRO A 542 19.81 11.03 -12.25
C PRO A 542 21.23 10.46 -12.30
N TYR A 543 21.59 9.72 -11.24
CA TYR A 543 22.97 9.19 -11.08
C TYR A 543 23.20 7.86 -11.77
N LYS A 544 22.14 7.19 -12.22
CA LYS A 544 22.16 5.91 -12.91
C LYS A 544 21.32 5.98 -14.19
N ALA A 545 21.68 5.15 -15.16
CA ALA A 545 20.91 5.02 -16.40
C ALA A 545 19.49 4.48 -16.13
N GLU A 546 18.53 4.77 -17.03
CA GLU A 546 17.11 4.40 -16.90
C GLU A 546 16.89 2.90 -16.64
N GLN A 547 17.69 2.03 -17.29
CA GLN A 547 17.59 0.58 -17.18
C GLN A 547 18.30 0.00 -15.93
N TYR A 548 19.03 0.80 -15.16
CA TYR A 548 19.78 0.30 -14.01
C TYR A 548 18.80 -0.11 -12.88
N ARG A 549 18.99 -1.31 -12.37
CA ARG A 549 18.29 -1.87 -11.21
C ARG A 549 19.31 -2.16 -10.10
N TYR A 550 19.11 -1.58 -8.93
CA TYR A 550 20.03 -1.64 -7.78
C TYR A 550 20.15 -3.05 -7.19
#